data_92f73d4e8d2a6d48a14b9300577d08a4
#
_entry.id   92f73d4e8d2a6d48a14b9300577d08a4
#
_cell.length_a   1.000
_cell.length_b   1.000
_cell.length_c   1.000
_cell.angle_alpha   90.00
_cell.angle_beta   90.00
_cell.angle_gamma   90.00
#
_symmetry.space_group_name_H-M   'P 1'
#
loop_
_entity.id
_entity.type
_entity.pdbx_description
1 polymer ?
#
loop_
_entity_poly.entity_id
_entity_poly.type
_entity_poly.pdbx_seq_one_letter_code
_entity_poly.pdbx_strand_id
1 'polypeptide(L)'
;MKTFLISAAFPVIAVTLFALTASPARAQQKNADLKPVAWDTFVRAESDKYFKSYVDLGGFGKFFHIRKPTPIDAQSVIRMNRDTMYSFGVFDLTTPVTITKPDTGDRFQSMMVINQDEYLPVPVEYKPGTYTLTQEKVGTRYVMVGFRTFANANDPGDIKKVNAIQDQIKVEQESVGKFEIPNWDQKSQDRMRDALNVLASTLTDASKCFGTKDEVDPIAHLLGAAFGWGGNPAMDATYLNITPKKNDGKTPYALNVKDVPVDGFWSISLYNDKGFFQKNKYNAYSINNITGVKNEDGSYTIHFGGDPKQPNYLPIMDGWNYIVRLYKPQQEILDGKWKFPAAEPAK
;
A
#
# COMPACT_ATOMS: atom_id res chain seq x y z
N MET A 1 -23.61 16.72 0.81
CA MET A 1 -22.84 16.27 1.99
C MET A 1 -23.30 14.86 2.32
N LYS A 2 -22.55 13.83 1.94
CA LYS A 2 -22.82 12.44 2.33
C LYS A 2 -21.65 11.99 3.20
N THR A 3 -21.94 11.72 4.44
CA THR A 3 -21.04 11.27 5.49
C THR A 3 -20.53 9.88 5.14
N PHE A 4 -19.21 9.72 4.99
CA PHE A 4 -18.55 8.42 4.83
C PHE A 4 -18.19 7.88 6.21
N LEU A 5 -18.96 6.90 6.69
CA LEU A 5 -18.54 6.04 7.80
C LEU A 5 -17.68 4.92 7.25
N ILE A 6 -16.41 4.93 7.54
CA ILE A 6 -15.48 3.82 7.24
C ILE A 6 -15.49 2.90 8.45
N SER A 7 -16.23 1.80 8.37
CA SER A 7 -16.14 0.70 9.34
C SER A 7 -15.24 -0.38 8.76
N ALA A 8 -14.05 -0.55 9.30
CA ALA A 8 -13.15 -1.67 8.99
C ALA A 8 -13.56 -2.88 9.85
N ALA A 9 -14.29 -3.83 9.27
CA ALA A 9 -14.60 -5.10 9.90
C ALA A 9 -13.60 -6.17 9.42
N PHE A 10 -12.79 -6.71 10.34
CA PHE A 10 -11.96 -7.90 10.10
C PHE A 10 -12.83 -9.18 10.20
N PRO A 11 -12.64 -10.20 9.34
CA PRO A 11 -13.30 -11.47 9.51
C PRO A 11 -12.72 -12.23 10.69
N VAL A 12 -13.58 -12.60 11.63
CA VAL A 12 -13.28 -13.51 12.73
C VAL A 12 -13.24 -14.93 12.18
N ILE A 13 -12.07 -15.56 12.20
CA ILE A 13 -11.94 -17.03 12.03
C ILE A 13 -12.43 -17.67 13.32
N ALA A 14 -13.52 -18.40 13.24
CA ALA A 14 -14.06 -19.18 14.33
C ALA A 14 -13.09 -20.36 14.62
N VAL A 15 -12.34 -20.26 15.71
CA VAL A 15 -11.63 -21.37 16.33
C VAL A 15 -12.45 -21.83 17.52
N THR A 16 -12.83 -23.10 17.52
CA THR A 16 -13.62 -23.79 18.53
C THR A 16 -13.01 -23.63 19.92
N LEU A 17 -13.81 -23.14 20.87
CA LEU A 17 -13.45 -22.93 22.27
C LEU A 17 -13.18 -24.27 23.00
N PHE A 18 -11.97 -24.42 23.52
CA PHE A 18 -11.75 -25.11 24.77
C PHE A 18 -11.80 -24.05 25.88
N ALA A 19 -12.86 -24.12 26.69
CA ALA A 19 -13.03 -23.24 27.85
C ALA A 19 -12.03 -23.64 28.95
N LEU A 20 -10.85 -23.00 28.95
CA LEU A 20 -10.01 -22.92 30.14
C LEU A 20 -10.50 -21.70 30.95
N THR A 21 -11.10 -21.98 32.12
CA THR A 21 -11.49 -20.94 33.07
C THR A 21 -10.24 -20.16 33.49
N ALA A 22 -9.97 -19.07 32.84
CA ALA A 22 -8.91 -18.14 33.25
C ALA A 22 -9.33 -17.47 34.56
N SER A 23 -8.53 -17.65 35.63
CA SER A 23 -8.73 -17.01 36.92
C SER A 23 -8.91 -15.49 36.75
N PRO A 24 -9.84 -14.83 37.48
CA PRO A 24 -10.09 -13.40 37.38
C PRO A 24 -8.84 -12.53 37.63
N ALA A 25 -7.88 -13.00 38.40
CA ALA A 25 -6.59 -12.33 38.61
C ALA A 25 -5.76 -12.18 37.30
N ARG A 26 -5.83 -13.15 36.39
CA ARG A 26 -5.10 -13.12 35.10
C ARG A 26 -5.75 -12.16 34.10
N ALA A 27 -7.06 -11.94 34.19
CA ALA A 27 -7.80 -10.97 33.40
C ALA A 27 -7.55 -9.52 33.91
N GLN A 28 -7.45 -9.34 35.22
CA GLN A 28 -7.11 -8.04 35.83
C GLN A 28 -5.65 -7.65 35.57
N GLN A 29 -4.70 -8.56 35.61
CA GLN A 29 -3.29 -8.31 35.28
C GLN A 29 -3.10 -7.98 33.79
N LYS A 30 -3.89 -8.59 32.90
CA LYS A 30 -3.87 -8.26 31.46
C LYS A 30 -4.36 -6.84 31.14
N ASN A 31 -5.25 -6.29 31.95
CA ASN A 31 -5.75 -4.91 31.79
C ASN A 31 -4.83 -3.86 32.46
N ALA A 32 -4.02 -4.24 33.46
CA ALA A 32 -3.10 -3.32 34.14
C ALA A 32 -1.90 -2.89 33.27
N ASP A 33 -1.55 -3.69 32.24
CA ASP A 33 -0.40 -3.43 31.34
C ASP A 33 -0.80 -2.75 30.02
N LEU A 34 -2.08 -2.40 29.83
CA LEU A 34 -2.53 -1.72 28.61
C LEU A 34 -2.03 -0.27 28.59
N LYS A 35 -1.28 0.09 27.54
CA LYS A 35 -0.81 1.45 27.32
C LYS A 35 -1.81 2.21 26.46
N PRO A 36 -2.50 3.24 26.99
CA PRO A 36 -3.40 4.06 26.20
C PRO A 36 -2.68 4.77 25.05
N VAL A 37 -3.34 4.89 23.90
CA VAL A 37 -2.83 5.61 22.73
C VAL A 37 -3.41 7.03 22.75
N ALA A 38 -2.51 8.03 22.74
CA ALA A 38 -2.80 9.44 22.59
C ALA A 38 -2.24 9.97 21.26
N TRP A 39 -2.49 11.23 20.95
CA TRP A 39 -2.07 11.83 19.68
C TRP A 39 -0.55 11.77 19.45
N ASP A 40 0.25 11.90 20.49
CA ASP A 40 1.72 11.88 20.48
C ASP A 40 2.32 10.46 20.42
N THR A 41 1.52 9.44 20.68
CA THR A 41 1.94 8.03 20.62
C THR A 41 1.26 7.27 19.48
N PHE A 42 0.34 7.91 18.76
CA PHE A 42 -0.48 7.25 17.74
C PHE A 42 0.35 6.66 16.62
N VAL A 43 1.27 7.44 16.02
CA VAL A 43 2.10 6.97 14.88
C VAL A 43 2.92 5.75 15.29
N ARG A 44 3.52 5.77 16.50
CA ARG A 44 4.28 4.64 17.03
C ARG A 44 3.40 3.42 17.27
N ALA A 45 2.22 3.60 17.86
CA ALA A 45 1.28 2.50 18.10
C ALA A 45 0.76 1.90 16.79
N GLU A 46 0.52 2.74 15.77
CA GLU A 46 0.09 2.31 14.45
C GLU A 46 1.19 1.52 13.74
N SER A 47 2.43 2.00 13.78
CA SER A 47 3.59 1.29 13.24
C SER A 47 3.80 -0.06 13.94
N ASP A 48 3.76 -0.09 15.27
CA ASP A 48 3.90 -1.34 16.04
C ASP A 48 2.82 -2.37 15.68
N LYS A 49 1.58 -1.92 15.42
CA LYS A 49 0.47 -2.76 14.94
C LYS A 49 0.77 -3.38 13.58
N TYR A 50 1.24 -2.56 12.60
CA TYR A 50 1.59 -3.07 11.28
C TYR A 50 2.81 -3.97 11.33
N PHE A 51 3.85 -3.61 12.09
CA PHE A 51 5.02 -4.47 12.30
C PHE A 51 4.60 -5.82 12.87
N LYS A 52 3.79 -5.81 13.95
CA LYS A 52 3.27 -7.01 14.56
C LYS A 52 2.51 -7.90 13.57
N SER A 53 1.71 -7.32 12.69
CA SER A 53 0.95 -8.09 11.71
C SER A 53 1.85 -8.92 10.78
N TYR A 54 2.99 -8.38 10.35
CA TYR A 54 3.95 -9.12 9.54
C TYR A 54 4.83 -10.06 10.36
N VAL A 55 5.14 -9.71 11.59
CA VAL A 55 5.81 -10.63 12.54
C VAL A 55 4.96 -11.88 12.78
N ASP A 56 3.65 -11.70 13.00
CA ASP A 56 2.71 -12.80 13.20
C ASP A 56 2.58 -13.72 11.95
N LEU A 57 2.81 -13.17 10.75
CA LEU A 57 2.90 -13.92 9.50
C LEU A 57 4.26 -14.59 9.27
N GLY A 58 5.20 -14.43 10.19
CA GLY A 58 6.54 -15.02 10.13
C GLY A 58 7.59 -14.13 9.44
N GLY A 59 7.33 -12.84 9.32
CA GLY A 59 8.25 -11.85 8.72
C GLY A 59 9.17 -11.15 9.71
N PHE A 60 9.57 -11.80 10.83
CA PHE A 60 10.57 -11.28 11.75
C PHE A 60 11.95 -11.85 11.48
N GLY A 61 12.95 -10.99 11.28
CA GLY A 61 14.32 -11.36 10.92
C GLY A 61 14.45 -11.98 9.51
N LYS A 62 13.37 -11.98 8.75
CA LYS A 62 13.28 -12.50 7.38
C LYS A 62 12.09 -11.87 6.67
N PHE A 63 12.01 -12.06 5.34
CA PHE A 63 10.87 -11.60 4.57
C PHE A 63 9.72 -12.61 4.55
N PHE A 64 8.51 -12.11 4.80
CA PHE A 64 7.26 -12.76 4.41
C PHE A 64 6.90 -12.27 3.00
N HIS A 65 6.73 -13.18 2.06
CA HIS A 65 6.42 -12.87 0.67
C HIS A 65 4.95 -13.12 0.36
N ILE A 66 4.26 -12.13 -0.17
CA ILE A 66 2.93 -12.28 -0.72
C ILE A 66 3.10 -12.86 -2.13
N ARG A 67 2.78 -14.15 -2.30
CA ARG A 67 3.09 -14.95 -3.49
C ARG A 67 1.99 -14.95 -4.56
N LYS A 68 0.88 -14.30 -4.31
CA LYS A 68 -0.25 -14.21 -5.21
C LYS A 68 -0.73 -12.77 -5.29
N PRO A 69 -1.30 -12.34 -6.43
CA PRO A 69 -1.97 -11.05 -6.52
C PRO A 69 -3.09 -10.93 -5.48
N THR A 70 -3.43 -9.70 -5.10
CA THR A 70 -4.56 -9.41 -4.22
C THR A 70 -5.79 -10.22 -4.63
N PRO A 71 -6.34 -11.08 -3.73
CA PRO A 71 -7.53 -11.86 -4.02
C PRO A 71 -8.76 -10.94 -4.13
N ILE A 72 -9.60 -11.18 -5.13
CA ILE A 72 -10.78 -10.35 -5.35
C ILE A 72 -11.87 -10.65 -4.30
N ASP A 73 -11.97 -11.90 -3.88
CA ASP A 73 -13.00 -12.36 -2.93
C ASP A 73 -12.59 -12.19 -1.45
N ALA A 74 -11.35 -11.72 -1.17
CA ALA A 74 -10.83 -11.56 0.19
C ALA A 74 -9.91 -10.33 0.30
N GLN A 75 -10.47 -9.15 0.02
CA GLN A 75 -9.76 -7.89 0.13
C GLN A 75 -9.80 -7.38 1.57
N SER A 76 -8.64 -7.18 2.19
CA SER A 76 -8.52 -6.78 3.60
C SER A 76 -8.69 -5.27 3.82
N VAL A 77 -8.39 -4.46 2.80
CA VAL A 77 -8.50 -2.99 2.84
C VAL A 77 -9.01 -2.46 1.50
N ILE A 78 -9.54 -1.23 1.51
CA ILE A 78 -9.94 -0.54 0.27
C ILE A 78 -8.72 -0.16 -0.57
N ARG A 79 -8.94 0.08 -1.87
CA ARG A 79 -7.91 0.59 -2.80
C ARG A 79 -6.68 -0.31 -2.92
N MET A 80 -6.84 -1.63 -2.74
CA MET A 80 -5.74 -2.58 -2.90
C MET A 80 -5.12 -2.49 -4.30
N ASN A 81 -3.85 -2.88 -4.38
CA ASN A 81 -3.08 -2.88 -5.62
C ASN A 81 -2.98 -4.31 -6.18
N ARG A 82 -3.08 -4.45 -7.50
CA ARG A 82 -2.86 -5.72 -8.21
C ARG A 82 -1.68 -5.66 -9.19
N ASP A 83 -1.07 -4.48 -9.37
CA ASP A 83 0.05 -4.29 -10.29
C ASP A 83 1.41 -4.62 -9.66
N THR A 84 1.45 -4.80 -8.32
CA THR A 84 2.68 -5.18 -7.61
C THR A 84 2.44 -6.30 -6.62
N MET A 85 3.43 -7.15 -6.43
CA MET A 85 3.51 -8.12 -5.35
C MET A 85 4.48 -7.64 -4.27
N TYR A 86 4.20 -8.00 -3.03
CA TYR A 86 4.89 -7.46 -1.87
C TYR A 86 5.74 -8.50 -1.15
N SER A 87 6.84 -8.02 -0.55
CA SER A 87 7.61 -8.76 0.45
C SER A 87 7.88 -7.84 1.61
N PHE A 88 7.55 -8.23 2.84
CA PHE A 88 7.77 -7.43 4.04
C PHE A 88 8.58 -8.20 5.07
N GLY A 89 9.53 -7.50 5.69
CA GLY A 89 10.31 -8.02 6.81
C GLY A 89 10.45 -6.97 7.91
N VAL A 90 10.39 -7.41 9.15
CA VAL A 90 10.61 -6.59 10.35
C VAL A 90 11.90 -7.05 11.01
N PHE A 91 12.78 -6.11 11.34
CA PHE A 91 14.12 -6.38 11.86
C PHE A 91 14.37 -5.62 13.17
N ASP A 92 14.99 -6.28 14.14
CA ASP A 92 15.49 -5.68 15.38
C ASP A 92 16.93 -5.19 15.13
N LEU A 93 17.14 -3.89 15.13
CA LEU A 93 18.42 -3.26 14.86
C LEU A 93 19.36 -3.17 16.09
N THR A 94 19.15 -4.01 17.11
CA THR A 94 20.15 -4.21 18.16
C THR A 94 21.46 -4.77 17.58
N THR A 95 21.39 -5.45 16.43
CA THR A 95 22.51 -5.71 15.52
C THR A 95 22.17 -5.19 14.12
N PRO A 96 23.15 -4.71 13.34
CA PRO A 96 22.91 -4.30 11.96
C PRO A 96 22.29 -5.41 11.13
N VAL A 97 21.39 -5.04 10.20
CA VAL A 97 20.85 -5.96 9.19
C VAL A 97 21.32 -5.52 7.81
N THR A 98 21.73 -6.48 7.00
CA THR A 98 22.11 -6.28 5.61
C THR A 98 21.10 -6.95 4.70
N ILE A 99 20.50 -6.16 3.81
CA ILE A 99 19.48 -6.59 2.84
C ILE A 99 20.09 -6.58 1.44
N THR A 100 20.05 -7.70 0.73
CA THR A 100 20.40 -7.75 -0.69
C THR A 100 19.13 -7.65 -1.54
N LYS A 101 19.04 -6.55 -2.30
CA LYS A 101 18.02 -6.33 -3.33
C LYS A 101 18.53 -6.94 -4.64
N PRO A 102 17.80 -7.92 -5.22
CA PRO A 102 18.24 -8.56 -6.48
C PRO A 102 18.19 -7.61 -7.66
N ASP A 103 18.93 -7.95 -8.69
CA ASP A 103 18.75 -7.36 -10.01
C ASP A 103 17.48 -7.92 -10.66
N THR A 104 16.62 -7.03 -11.12
CA THR A 104 15.35 -7.36 -11.75
C THR A 104 15.32 -7.00 -13.24
N GLY A 105 16.47 -6.57 -13.82
CA GLY A 105 16.53 -6.00 -15.14
C GLY A 105 15.59 -4.80 -15.28
N ASP A 106 14.80 -4.77 -16.34
CA ASP A 106 13.85 -3.68 -16.61
C ASP A 106 12.56 -3.77 -15.77
N ARG A 107 12.40 -4.82 -14.94
CA ARG A 107 11.20 -4.95 -14.11
C ARG A 107 11.25 -3.99 -12.93
N PHE A 108 10.22 -3.17 -12.79
CA PHE A 108 10.08 -2.29 -11.63
C PHE A 108 10.10 -3.08 -10.33
N GLN A 109 11.02 -2.71 -9.44
CA GLN A 109 11.05 -3.13 -8.05
C GLN A 109 11.56 -2.00 -7.18
N SER A 110 10.79 -1.61 -6.17
CA SER A 110 11.21 -0.68 -5.12
C SER A 110 11.46 -1.40 -3.80
N MET A 111 12.43 -0.91 -3.03
CA MET A 111 12.65 -1.27 -1.63
C MET A 111 12.45 -0.01 -0.77
N MET A 112 11.51 -0.05 0.15
CA MET A 112 11.19 1.03 1.08
C MET A 112 11.51 0.62 2.50
N VAL A 113 12.14 1.51 3.25
CA VAL A 113 12.52 1.32 4.66
C VAL A 113 11.66 2.25 5.51
N ILE A 114 10.91 1.69 6.45
CA ILE A 114 10.00 2.44 7.34
C ILE A 114 10.43 2.20 8.78
N ASN A 115 10.72 3.25 9.54
CA ASN A 115 11.03 3.15 10.95
C ASN A 115 9.75 3.10 11.81
N GLN A 116 9.90 2.92 13.15
CA GLN A 116 8.72 2.83 14.03
C GLN A 116 7.95 4.15 14.17
N ASP A 117 8.51 5.28 13.76
CA ASP A 117 7.82 6.58 13.72
C ASP A 117 7.25 6.89 12.33
N GLU A 118 7.18 5.86 11.45
CA GLU A 118 6.69 5.93 10.07
C GLU A 118 7.50 6.87 9.16
N TYR A 119 8.68 7.31 9.57
CA TYR A 119 9.57 8.01 8.66
C TYR A 119 10.30 7.04 7.73
N LEU A 120 10.67 7.54 6.56
CA LEU A 120 11.55 6.86 5.64
C LEU A 120 12.99 7.37 5.83
N PRO A 121 13.80 6.74 6.69
CA PRO A 121 15.12 7.27 7.07
C PRO A 121 16.16 7.21 5.96
N VAL A 122 15.85 6.49 4.88
CA VAL A 122 16.66 6.38 3.67
C VAL A 122 15.77 6.48 2.44
N PRO A 123 16.29 6.96 1.29
CA PRO A 123 15.53 7.01 0.04
C PRO A 123 14.95 5.64 -0.33
N VAL A 124 13.85 5.65 -1.10
CA VAL A 124 13.34 4.42 -1.72
C VAL A 124 14.34 3.94 -2.77
N GLU A 125 14.75 2.67 -2.65
CA GLU A 125 15.80 2.11 -3.47
C GLU A 125 15.26 1.30 -4.65
N TYR A 126 15.71 1.66 -5.84
CA TYR A 126 15.34 1.00 -7.10
C TYR A 126 16.47 0.14 -7.66
N LYS A 127 17.71 0.50 -7.41
CA LYS A 127 18.89 -0.21 -7.93
C LYS A 127 19.12 -1.53 -7.20
N PRO A 128 19.63 -2.58 -7.88
CA PRO A 128 20.14 -3.77 -7.19
C PRO A 128 21.31 -3.41 -6.31
N GLY A 129 21.55 -4.17 -5.25
CA GLY A 129 22.66 -3.91 -4.35
C GLY A 129 22.44 -4.45 -2.94
N THR A 130 23.41 -4.15 -2.09
CA THR A 130 23.41 -4.56 -0.69
C THR A 130 23.31 -3.32 0.19
N TYR A 131 22.32 -3.31 1.10
CA TYR A 131 21.96 -2.17 1.92
C TYR A 131 22.02 -2.54 3.39
N THR A 132 22.93 -1.91 4.14
CA THR A 132 23.06 -2.13 5.58
C THR A 132 22.29 -1.07 6.35
N LEU A 133 21.40 -1.53 7.24
CA LEU A 133 20.59 -0.71 8.14
C LEU A 133 21.10 -0.90 9.57
N THR A 134 21.31 0.22 10.26
CA THR A 134 21.70 0.28 11.67
C THR A 134 20.68 1.09 12.44
N GLN A 135 20.57 0.87 13.75
CA GLN A 135 19.68 1.66 14.60
C GLN A 135 19.99 3.17 14.53
N GLU A 136 21.27 3.53 14.45
CA GLU A 136 21.72 4.92 14.31
C GLU A 136 21.18 5.55 13.01
N LYS A 137 21.30 4.84 11.88
CA LYS A 137 20.83 5.31 10.57
C LYS A 137 19.30 5.38 10.48
N VAL A 138 18.62 4.42 11.10
CA VAL A 138 17.16 4.28 11.03
C VAL A 138 16.44 5.13 12.10
N GLY A 139 17.08 5.40 13.24
CA GLY A 139 16.55 6.21 14.33
C GLY A 139 15.64 5.45 15.30
N THR A 140 15.29 4.17 15.03
CA THR A 140 14.46 3.34 15.92
C THR A 140 15.03 1.93 16.02
N ARG A 141 14.65 1.18 17.10
CA ARG A 141 15.08 -0.20 17.31
C ARG A 141 14.56 -1.13 16.24
N TYR A 142 13.29 -1.03 15.89
CA TYR A 142 12.70 -1.86 14.84
C TYR A 142 12.53 -1.08 13.56
N VAL A 143 12.65 -1.81 12.45
CA VAL A 143 12.46 -1.29 11.10
C VAL A 143 11.64 -2.30 10.28
N MET A 144 10.74 -1.80 9.45
CA MET A 144 10.12 -2.60 8.40
C MET A 144 10.76 -2.29 7.06
N VAL A 145 11.11 -3.33 6.31
CA VAL A 145 11.54 -3.21 4.91
C VAL A 145 10.48 -3.84 4.02
N GLY A 146 10.00 -3.07 3.07
CA GLY A 146 8.96 -3.49 2.12
C GLY A 146 9.46 -3.43 0.68
N PHE A 147 9.29 -4.52 -0.07
CA PHE A 147 9.50 -4.53 -1.51
C PHE A 147 8.16 -4.49 -2.24
N ARG A 148 8.11 -3.71 -3.33
CA ARG A 148 7.04 -3.75 -4.32
C ARG A 148 7.65 -4.18 -5.65
N THR A 149 7.25 -5.33 -6.17
CA THR A 149 7.73 -5.88 -7.44
C THR A 149 6.57 -5.90 -8.44
N PHE A 150 6.73 -5.24 -9.59
CA PHE A 150 5.71 -5.25 -10.64
C PHE A 150 5.36 -6.69 -11.05
N ALA A 151 4.06 -6.94 -11.24
CA ALA A 151 3.53 -8.23 -11.64
C ALA A 151 2.33 -8.07 -12.57
N ASN A 152 2.28 -8.84 -13.65
CA ASN A 152 1.06 -9.04 -14.40
C ASN A 152 0.17 -10.03 -13.64
N ALA A 153 -0.82 -9.50 -12.93
CA ALA A 153 -1.73 -10.30 -12.09
C ALA A 153 -2.56 -11.33 -12.87
N ASN A 154 -2.65 -11.19 -14.19
CA ASN A 154 -3.43 -12.06 -15.08
C ASN A 154 -2.56 -13.11 -15.78
N ASP A 155 -1.24 -13.09 -15.60
CA ASP A 155 -0.29 -14.05 -16.18
C ASP A 155 0.35 -14.94 -15.10
N PRO A 156 -0.08 -16.22 -14.96
CA PRO A 156 0.54 -17.15 -14.02
C PRO A 156 2.04 -17.38 -14.27
N GLY A 157 2.50 -17.23 -15.51
CA GLY A 157 3.92 -17.33 -15.86
C GLY A 157 4.71 -16.16 -15.30
N ASP A 158 4.16 -14.95 -15.37
CA ASP A 158 4.78 -13.76 -14.82
C ASP A 158 4.80 -13.82 -13.27
N ILE A 159 3.72 -14.30 -12.64
CA ILE A 159 3.67 -14.51 -11.18
C ILE A 159 4.79 -15.45 -10.72
N LYS A 160 5.07 -16.54 -11.47
CA LYS A 160 6.21 -17.43 -11.15
C LYS A 160 7.55 -16.71 -11.24
N LYS A 161 7.75 -15.85 -12.25
CA LYS A 161 8.96 -15.02 -12.38
C LYS A 161 9.11 -14.06 -11.19
N VAL A 162 8.03 -13.40 -10.80
CA VAL A 162 8.05 -12.50 -9.61
C VAL A 162 8.37 -13.27 -8.34
N ASN A 163 7.79 -14.46 -8.14
CA ASN A 163 8.11 -15.31 -7.00
C ASN A 163 9.60 -15.68 -6.96
N ALA A 164 10.20 -16.02 -8.11
CA ALA A 164 11.63 -16.30 -8.21
C ALA A 164 12.51 -15.07 -7.89
N ILE A 165 12.05 -13.86 -8.23
CA ILE A 165 12.71 -12.61 -7.83
C ILE A 165 12.60 -12.40 -6.32
N GLN A 166 11.44 -12.65 -5.73
CA GLN A 166 11.25 -12.57 -4.28
C GLN A 166 12.18 -13.52 -3.53
N ASP A 167 12.42 -14.74 -4.06
CA ASP A 167 13.33 -15.73 -3.48
C ASP A 167 14.81 -15.30 -3.50
N GLN A 168 15.16 -14.33 -4.34
CA GLN A 168 16.53 -13.78 -4.41
C GLN A 168 16.77 -12.64 -3.41
N ILE A 169 15.75 -12.15 -2.72
CA ILE A 169 15.92 -11.17 -1.64
C ILE A 169 16.61 -11.88 -0.47
N LYS A 170 17.80 -11.40 -0.06
CA LYS A 170 18.57 -12.00 1.03
C LYS A 170 18.62 -11.09 2.24
N VAL A 171 18.78 -11.70 3.40
CA VAL A 171 18.98 -11.04 4.69
C VAL A 171 20.18 -11.66 5.37
N GLU A 172 21.07 -10.81 5.86
CA GLU A 172 22.19 -11.19 6.71
C GLU A 172 22.14 -10.35 7.98
N GLN A 173 22.09 -11.02 9.13
CA GLN A 173 22.04 -10.39 10.44
C GLN A 173 22.67 -11.32 11.46
N GLU A 174 23.58 -10.82 12.31
CA GLU A 174 24.28 -11.61 13.32
C GLU A 174 23.30 -12.18 14.36
N SER A 175 22.32 -11.39 14.77
CA SER A 175 21.27 -11.79 15.70
C SER A 175 19.91 -11.24 15.25
N VAL A 176 18.91 -12.11 15.17
CA VAL A 176 17.53 -11.70 14.83
C VAL A 176 16.91 -10.84 15.94
N GLY A 177 17.41 -10.96 17.18
CA GLY A 177 16.88 -10.23 18.32
C GLY A 177 15.49 -10.73 18.78
N LYS A 178 14.70 -9.83 19.35
CA LYS A 178 13.35 -10.13 19.86
C LYS A 178 12.40 -9.01 19.50
N PHE A 179 11.16 -9.37 19.18
CA PHE A 179 10.11 -8.38 18.92
C PHE A 179 9.33 -8.10 20.20
N GLU A 180 9.60 -6.95 20.80
CA GLU A 180 9.04 -6.51 22.09
C GLU A 180 8.49 -5.10 21.91
N ILE A 181 7.17 -4.98 21.89
CA ILE A 181 6.46 -3.71 21.75
C ILE A 181 5.51 -3.51 22.93
N PRO A 182 5.13 -2.28 23.26
CA PRO A 182 4.14 -2.00 24.30
C PRO A 182 2.81 -2.70 23.98
N ASN A 183 2.11 -3.10 25.07
CA ASN A 183 0.76 -3.62 24.94
C ASN A 183 -0.23 -2.44 24.75
N TRP A 184 -0.35 -1.93 23.52
CA TRP A 184 -1.19 -0.80 23.19
C TRP A 184 -2.68 -1.12 23.39
N ASP A 185 -3.43 -0.16 23.97
CA ASP A 185 -4.88 -0.27 24.07
C ASP A 185 -5.54 -0.03 22.72
N GLN A 186 -5.99 -1.11 22.08
CA GLN A 186 -6.61 -1.08 20.75
C GLN A 186 -7.82 -0.15 20.67
N LYS A 187 -8.61 -0.03 21.77
CA LYS A 187 -9.81 0.83 21.79
C LYS A 187 -9.46 2.30 21.69
N SER A 188 -8.43 2.75 22.43
CA SER A 188 -7.96 4.13 22.32
C SER A 188 -7.27 4.39 20.99
N GLN A 189 -6.54 3.41 20.44
CA GLN A 189 -5.91 3.49 19.12
C GLN A 189 -6.96 3.66 18.01
N ASP A 190 -8.00 2.83 17.99
CA ASP A 190 -9.07 2.91 17.00
C ASP A 190 -9.83 4.24 17.08
N ARG A 191 -10.17 4.69 18.30
CA ARG A 191 -10.81 6.00 18.50
C ARG A 191 -9.93 7.16 18.02
N MET A 192 -8.61 7.08 18.24
CA MET A 192 -7.67 8.09 17.73
C MET A 192 -7.62 8.07 16.21
N ARG A 193 -7.53 6.90 15.59
CA ARG A 193 -7.54 6.76 14.13
C ARG A 193 -8.81 7.32 13.52
N ASP A 194 -9.97 7.06 14.10
CA ASP A 194 -11.25 7.58 13.61
C ASP A 194 -11.27 9.10 13.65
N ALA A 195 -10.82 9.71 14.75
CA ALA A 195 -10.73 11.17 14.87
C ALA A 195 -9.76 11.79 13.84
N LEU A 196 -8.57 11.19 13.66
CA LEU A 196 -7.59 11.63 12.69
C LEU A 196 -8.09 11.47 11.26
N ASN A 197 -8.85 10.42 10.94
CA ASN A 197 -9.46 10.22 9.64
C ASN A 197 -10.52 11.29 9.31
N VAL A 198 -11.26 11.79 10.30
CA VAL A 198 -12.15 12.93 10.11
C VAL A 198 -11.36 14.16 9.70
N LEU A 199 -10.25 14.45 10.36
CA LEU A 199 -9.36 15.57 10.00
C LEU A 199 -8.70 15.33 8.64
N ALA A 200 -8.22 14.12 8.37
CA ALA A 200 -7.59 13.74 7.09
C ALA A 200 -8.53 13.94 5.89
N SER A 201 -9.86 13.82 6.08
CA SER A 201 -10.83 14.08 5.01
C SER A 201 -10.83 15.54 4.52
N THR A 202 -10.19 16.44 5.24
CA THR A 202 -10.03 17.87 4.86
C THR A 202 -8.71 18.16 4.15
N LEU A 203 -7.80 17.18 4.06
CA LEU A 203 -6.55 17.34 3.33
C LEU A 203 -6.82 17.55 1.84
N THR A 204 -6.23 18.61 1.30
CA THR A 204 -6.25 18.91 -0.14
C THR A 204 -5.01 18.37 -0.86
N ASP A 205 -3.94 18.13 -0.11
CA ASP A 205 -2.67 17.61 -0.60
C ASP A 205 -2.06 16.64 0.43
N ALA A 206 -1.68 15.46 -0.02
CA ALA A 206 -1.04 14.42 0.79
C ALA A 206 0.48 14.31 0.54
N SER A 207 1.08 15.20 -0.26
CA SER A 207 2.48 15.12 -0.67
C SER A 207 3.46 15.23 0.50
N LYS A 208 3.04 15.83 1.62
CA LYS A 208 3.82 16.01 2.85
C LYS A 208 3.51 15.00 3.96
N CYS A 209 2.73 13.95 3.64
CA CYS A 209 2.39 12.93 4.65
C CYS A 209 3.50 11.91 4.87
N PHE A 210 4.28 11.56 3.83
CA PHE A 210 5.26 10.47 3.84
C PHE A 210 6.62 10.95 3.32
N GLY A 211 7.69 10.53 3.97
CA GLY A 211 9.05 10.92 3.64
C GLY A 211 10.00 10.84 4.83
N THR A 212 11.14 11.49 4.72
CA THR A 212 12.05 11.69 5.85
C THR A 212 11.43 12.63 6.87
N LYS A 213 11.96 12.65 8.10
CA LYS A 213 11.50 13.53 9.16
C LYS A 213 11.54 15.02 8.77
N ASP A 214 12.52 15.40 7.93
CA ASP A 214 12.71 16.80 7.51
C ASP A 214 11.85 17.19 6.29
N GLU A 215 11.31 16.22 5.55
CA GLU A 215 10.48 16.45 4.36
C GLU A 215 9.00 16.55 4.67
N VAL A 216 8.52 15.85 5.69
CA VAL A 216 7.11 15.80 6.04
C VAL A 216 6.66 17.02 6.84
N ASP A 217 5.39 17.37 6.72
CA ASP A 217 4.73 18.25 7.69
C ASP A 217 4.25 17.39 8.89
N PRO A 218 4.57 17.76 10.13
CA PRO A 218 4.24 16.92 11.29
C PRO A 218 2.73 16.61 11.45
N ILE A 219 1.86 17.54 11.08
CA ILE A 219 0.41 17.33 11.13
C ILE A 219 -0.02 16.42 9.98
N ALA A 220 0.44 16.71 8.75
CA ALA A 220 0.15 15.87 7.59
C ALA A 220 0.66 14.44 7.80
N HIS A 221 1.84 14.25 8.40
CA HIS A 221 2.40 12.94 8.74
C HIS A 221 1.51 12.17 9.74
N LEU A 222 1.07 12.83 10.82
CA LEU A 222 0.14 12.23 11.78
C LEU A 222 -1.18 11.79 11.12
N LEU A 223 -1.71 12.62 10.22
CA LEU A 223 -2.90 12.28 9.44
C LEU A 223 -2.63 11.15 8.46
N GLY A 224 -1.47 11.19 7.78
CA GLY A 224 -0.99 10.14 6.87
C GLY A 224 -0.97 8.77 7.51
N ALA A 225 -0.42 8.68 8.72
CA ALA A 225 -0.38 7.44 9.50
C ALA A 225 -1.77 6.84 9.75
N ALA A 226 -2.80 7.69 9.88
CA ALA A 226 -4.16 7.22 10.14
C ALA A 226 -4.86 6.67 8.89
N PHE A 227 -4.75 7.35 7.74
CA PHE A 227 -5.48 6.96 6.53
C PHE A 227 -4.67 6.10 5.55
N GLY A 228 -3.34 6.06 5.65
CA GLY A 228 -2.50 5.47 4.63
C GLY A 228 -1.13 5.01 5.10
N TRP A 229 -1.02 4.44 6.31
CA TRP A 229 0.24 3.99 6.88
C TRP A 229 1.10 3.20 5.87
N GLY A 230 2.39 3.51 5.81
CA GLY A 230 3.32 2.91 4.84
C GLY A 230 3.17 3.47 3.43
N GLY A 231 2.62 4.67 3.26
CA GLY A 231 2.54 5.39 2.00
C GLY A 231 3.90 5.71 1.42
N ASN A 232 3.96 5.91 0.09
CA ASN A 232 5.18 6.37 -0.56
C ASN A 232 5.27 7.90 -0.49
N PRO A 233 6.50 8.46 -0.45
CA PRO A 233 6.71 9.86 -0.78
C PRO A 233 6.17 10.19 -2.18
N ALA A 234 5.70 11.42 -2.40
CA ALA A 234 5.11 11.82 -3.68
C ALA A 234 6.04 11.60 -4.87
N MET A 235 7.36 11.78 -4.66
CA MET A 235 8.40 11.54 -5.68
C MET A 235 8.55 10.05 -6.07
N ASP A 236 8.12 9.12 -5.21
CA ASP A 236 8.20 7.69 -5.47
C ASP A 236 6.88 7.12 -5.99
N ALA A 237 5.75 7.66 -5.54
CA ALA A 237 4.45 7.35 -6.12
C ALA A 237 3.42 8.46 -5.84
N THR A 238 2.76 8.91 -6.89
CA THR A 238 1.64 9.84 -6.82
C THR A 238 0.33 9.12 -7.17
N TYR A 239 -0.72 9.44 -6.42
CA TYR A 239 -2.02 8.79 -6.52
C TYR A 239 -3.12 9.81 -6.83
N LEU A 240 -3.88 9.58 -7.91
CA LEU A 240 -5.02 10.39 -8.30
C LEU A 240 -6.30 9.60 -8.10
N ASN A 241 -7.12 10.00 -7.13
CA ASN A 241 -8.44 9.40 -6.90
C ASN A 241 -9.48 10.13 -7.73
N ILE A 242 -10.15 9.44 -8.66
CA ILE A 242 -11.08 10.04 -9.60
C ILE A 242 -12.44 9.35 -9.49
N THR A 243 -13.47 10.16 -9.26
CA THR A 243 -14.86 9.75 -9.34
C THR A 243 -15.50 10.47 -10.52
N PRO A 244 -15.91 9.78 -11.60
CA PRO A 244 -16.56 10.39 -12.74
C PRO A 244 -17.87 11.08 -12.34
N LYS A 245 -18.22 12.16 -13.04
CA LYS A 245 -19.46 12.91 -12.75
C LYS A 245 -20.71 12.05 -12.85
N LYS A 246 -20.75 11.11 -13.80
CA LYS A 246 -21.84 10.17 -14.01
C LYS A 246 -21.29 8.74 -13.91
N ASN A 247 -21.28 8.20 -12.70
CA ASN A 247 -20.79 6.86 -12.38
C ASN A 247 -21.91 5.86 -12.14
N ASP A 248 -22.90 5.86 -13.03
CA ASP A 248 -24.14 5.07 -12.97
C ASP A 248 -23.98 3.60 -13.40
N GLY A 249 -22.75 3.16 -13.68
CA GLY A 249 -22.47 1.79 -14.14
C GLY A 249 -23.00 1.46 -15.54
N LYS A 250 -23.57 2.42 -16.26
CA LYS A 250 -24.19 2.25 -17.58
C LYS A 250 -23.57 3.14 -18.64
N THR A 251 -23.28 4.39 -18.29
CA THR A 251 -22.66 5.36 -19.21
C THR A 251 -21.20 4.99 -19.41
N PRO A 252 -20.78 4.61 -20.64
CA PRO A 252 -19.38 4.28 -20.90
C PRO A 252 -18.53 5.54 -20.92
N TYR A 253 -17.25 5.38 -20.53
CA TYR A 253 -16.25 6.43 -20.59
C TYR A 253 -15.01 5.92 -21.34
N ALA A 254 -14.28 6.83 -21.94
CA ALA A 254 -12.98 6.58 -22.52
C ALA A 254 -11.95 7.56 -21.95
N LEU A 255 -10.72 7.09 -21.78
CA LEU A 255 -9.57 7.88 -21.40
C LEU A 255 -8.45 7.56 -22.39
N ASN A 256 -7.93 8.59 -23.05
CA ASN A 256 -6.75 8.45 -23.89
C ASN A 256 -5.56 9.12 -23.21
N VAL A 257 -4.45 8.38 -23.10
CA VAL A 257 -3.22 8.88 -22.46
C VAL A 257 -2.00 8.48 -23.28
N LYS A 258 -1.06 9.41 -23.41
CA LYS A 258 0.20 9.23 -24.11
C LYS A 258 1.32 9.94 -23.37
N ASP A 259 2.54 9.41 -23.50
CA ASP A 259 3.78 10.02 -23.01
C ASP A 259 3.68 10.47 -21.54
N VAL A 260 3.19 9.57 -20.67
CA VAL A 260 3.10 9.81 -19.23
C VAL A 260 4.52 9.93 -18.65
N PRO A 261 4.89 11.09 -18.06
CA PRO A 261 6.25 11.31 -17.59
C PRO A 261 6.53 10.63 -16.24
N VAL A 262 6.75 9.34 -16.28
CA VAL A 262 7.14 8.48 -15.15
C VAL A 262 8.36 7.64 -15.51
N ASP A 263 9.32 7.53 -14.60
CA ASP A 263 10.49 6.65 -14.76
C ASP A 263 10.21 5.20 -14.35
N GLY A 264 9.11 4.98 -13.63
CA GLY A 264 8.62 3.65 -13.27
C GLY A 264 7.55 3.17 -14.25
N PHE A 265 6.33 3.10 -13.77
CA PHE A 265 5.16 2.78 -14.60
C PHE A 265 3.93 3.53 -14.09
N TRP A 266 2.89 3.57 -14.91
CA TRP A 266 1.59 4.05 -14.45
C TRP A 266 0.55 2.94 -14.53
N SER A 267 -0.48 3.04 -13.67
CA SER A 267 -1.62 2.14 -13.71
C SER A 267 -2.93 2.84 -13.38
N ILE A 268 -4.02 2.28 -13.89
CA ILE A 268 -5.39 2.63 -13.55
C ILE A 268 -6.04 1.40 -12.93
N SER A 269 -6.56 1.53 -11.72
CA SER A 269 -7.34 0.47 -11.05
C SER A 269 -8.76 0.93 -10.81
N LEU A 270 -9.75 0.09 -11.17
CA LEU A 270 -11.17 0.36 -11.06
C LEU A 270 -11.74 -0.25 -9.78
N TYR A 271 -12.58 0.51 -9.07
CA TYR A 271 -13.22 0.08 -7.82
C TYR A 271 -14.71 0.40 -7.82
N ASN A 272 -15.44 -0.31 -6.98
CA ASN A 272 -16.85 -0.02 -6.68
C ASN A 272 -16.99 1.20 -5.75
N ASP A 273 -18.21 1.55 -5.40
CA ASP A 273 -18.59 2.65 -4.50
C ASP A 273 -17.88 2.61 -3.13
N LYS A 274 -17.54 1.41 -2.66
CA LYS A 274 -16.86 1.16 -1.38
C LYS A 274 -15.34 1.13 -1.50
N GLY A 275 -14.78 1.28 -2.70
CA GLY A 275 -13.33 1.26 -2.93
C GLY A 275 -12.73 -0.15 -3.06
N PHE A 276 -13.53 -1.19 -3.29
CA PHE A 276 -13.07 -2.55 -3.51
C PHE A 276 -13.12 -2.93 -4.99
N PHE A 277 -12.23 -3.82 -5.41
CA PHE A 277 -12.38 -4.52 -6.70
C PHE A 277 -13.67 -5.33 -6.69
N GLN A 278 -14.44 -5.24 -7.76
CA GLN A 278 -15.65 -6.04 -7.92
C GLN A 278 -15.42 -7.18 -8.89
N LYS A 279 -15.69 -8.42 -8.45
CA LYS A 279 -15.52 -9.62 -9.28
C LYS A 279 -16.29 -9.49 -10.59
N ASN A 280 -15.63 -9.84 -11.69
CA ASN A 280 -16.21 -9.79 -13.02
C ASN A 280 -15.71 -10.94 -13.89
N LYS A 281 -16.49 -11.31 -14.92
CA LYS A 281 -16.20 -12.43 -15.81
C LYS A 281 -15.00 -12.19 -16.76
N TYR A 282 -14.53 -10.95 -16.86
CA TYR A 282 -13.43 -10.56 -17.75
C TYR A 282 -12.08 -10.62 -17.03
N ASN A 283 -12.04 -10.83 -15.71
CA ASN A 283 -10.84 -10.72 -14.87
C ASN A 283 -10.09 -9.39 -15.07
N ALA A 284 -10.84 -8.31 -15.37
CA ALA A 284 -10.32 -6.99 -15.69
C ALA A 284 -10.53 -6.05 -14.50
N TYR A 285 -9.43 -5.60 -13.89
CA TYR A 285 -9.44 -4.81 -12.65
C TYR A 285 -8.50 -3.61 -12.73
N SER A 286 -7.40 -3.74 -13.47
CA SER A 286 -6.41 -2.68 -13.68
C SER A 286 -5.83 -2.74 -15.09
N ILE A 287 -5.38 -1.58 -15.57
CA ILE A 287 -4.62 -1.41 -16.81
C ILE A 287 -3.38 -0.60 -16.48
N ASN A 288 -2.25 -0.96 -17.06
CA ASN A 288 -0.98 -0.24 -16.91
C ASN A 288 -0.22 -0.17 -18.25
N ASN A 289 0.82 0.68 -18.31
CA ASN A 289 1.58 0.86 -19.55
C ASN A 289 2.48 -0.32 -19.93
N ILE A 290 2.63 -1.31 -19.06
CA ILE A 290 3.47 -2.50 -19.33
C ILE A 290 2.64 -3.61 -19.98
N THR A 291 1.40 -3.81 -19.52
CA THR A 291 0.52 -4.90 -19.98
C THR A 291 -0.63 -4.39 -20.86
N GLY A 292 -0.85 -3.09 -20.90
CA GLY A 292 -1.90 -2.47 -21.72
C GLY A 292 -1.56 -2.53 -23.22
N VAL A 293 -2.61 -2.52 -24.04
CA VAL A 293 -2.51 -2.51 -25.51
C VAL A 293 -2.34 -1.07 -25.98
N LYS A 294 -1.25 -0.78 -26.69
CA LYS A 294 -0.99 0.51 -27.32
C LYS A 294 -1.78 0.68 -28.62
N ASN A 295 -2.21 1.91 -28.88
CA ASN A 295 -2.67 2.34 -30.18
C ASN A 295 -1.48 2.50 -31.15
N GLU A 296 -1.75 2.63 -32.45
CA GLU A 296 -0.73 2.82 -33.50
C GLU A 296 0.15 4.06 -33.25
N ASP A 297 -0.42 5.13 -32.69
CA ASP A 297 0.29 6.36 -32.36
C ASP A 297 1.08 6.29 -31.05
N GLY A 298 1.08 5.13 -30.37
CA GLY A 298 1.76 4.89 -29.08
C GLY A 298 0.96 5.32 -27.85
N SER A 299 -0.24 5.88 -27.99
CA SER A 299 -1.14 6.17 -26.88
C SER A 299 -1.82 4.92 -26.35
N TYR A 300 -2.50 5.04 -25.19
CA TYR A 300 -3.37 4.01 -24.63
C TYR A 300 -4.78 4.57 -24.54
N THR A 301 -5.76 3.85 -25.06
CA THR A 301 -7.16 4.13 -24.82
C THR A 301 -7.69 3.12 -23.80
N ILE A 302 -8.17 3.61 -22.67
CA ILE A 302 -8.80 2.80 -21.64
C ILE A 302 -10.30 2.97 -21.76
N HIS A 303 -11.03 1.86 -21.86
CA HIS A 303 -12.48 1.82 -21.99
C HIS A 303 -13.14 1.40 -20.68
N PHE A 304 -13.87 2.30 -20.06
CA PHE A 304 -14.67 2.05 -18.87
C PHE A 304 -16.11 1.75 -19.29
N GLY A 305 -16.49 0.47 -19.28
CA GLY A 305 -17.78 0.04 -19.78
C GLY A 305 -17.87 0.02 -21.32
N GLY A 306 -19.06 -0.11 -21.87
CA GLY A 306 -19.28 -0.23 -23.32
C GLY A 306 -18.99 -1.63 -23.86
N ASP A 307 -18.39 -1.73 -25.05
CA ASP A 307 -18.10 -3.01 -25.68
C ASP A 307 -16.90 -3.71 -25.02
N PRO A 308 -17.10 -4.89 -24.39
CA PRO A 308 -16.03 -5.63 -23.73
C PRO A 308 -14.97 -6.22 -24.65
N LYS A 309 -15.16 -6.15 -25.97
CA LYS A 309 -14.15 -6.57 -26.95
C LYS A 309 -13.08 -5.53 -27.21
N GLN A 310 -13.31 -4.28 -26.77
CA GLN A 310 -12.33 -3.22 -26.93
C GLN A 310 -11.08 -3.50 -26.08
N PRO A 311 -9.88 -3.15 -26.57
CA PRO A 311 -8.65 -3.28 -25.79
C PRO A 311 -8.71 -2.42 -24.53
N ASN A 312 -7.98 -2.79 -23.49
CA ASN A 312 -7.91 -2.07 -22.22
C ASN A 312 -9.29 -1.82 -21.59
N TYR A 313 -10.21 -2.79 -21.70
CA TYR A 313 -11.55 -2.70 -21.17
C TYR A 313 -11.59 -2.92 -19.65
N LEU A 314 -12.32 -2.07 -18.95
CA LEU A 314 -12.63 -2.18 -17.53
C LEU A 314 -14.15 -2.13 -17.31
N PRO A 315 -14.76 -3.18 -16.72
CA PRO A 315 -16.21 -3.24 -16.54
C PRO A 315 -16.67 -2.33 -15.40
N ILE A 316 -17.49 -1.32 -15.70
CA ILE A 316 -18.04 -0.39 -14.73
C ILE A 316 -19.27 -0.97 -14.00
N MET A 317 -19.56 -0.43 -12.82
CA MET A 317 -20.71 -0.72 -11.98
C MET A 317 -21.24 0.56 -11.35
N ASP A 318 -22.43 0.54 -10.77
CA ASP A 318 -22.95 1.72 -10.06
C ASP A 318 -22.01 2.20 -8.97
N GLY A 319 -21.78 3.51 -8.89
CA GLY A 319 -20.87 4.13 -7.93
C GLY A 319 -19.38 3.96 -8.24
N TRP A 320 -18.98 3.45 -9.43
CA TRP A 320 -17.59 3.19 -9.75
C TRP A 320 -16.71 4.44 -9.67
N ASN A 321 -15.47 4.19 -9.35
CA ASN A 321 -14.42 5.19 -9.29
C ASN A 321 -13.08 4.51 -9.62
N TYR A 322 -12.05 5.28 -9.88
CA TYR A 322 -10.74 4.72 -10.19
C TYR A 322 -9.60 5.50 -9.56
N ILE A 323 -8.48 4.82 -9.39
CA ILE A 323 -7.20 5.41 -9.00
C ILE A 323 -6.25 5.33 -10.20
N VAL A 324 -5.56 6.45 -10.46
CA VAL A 324 -4.33 6.46 -11.25
C VAL A 324 -3.15 6.40 -10.28
N ARG A 325 -2.22 5.49 -10.52
CA ARG A 325 -0.94 5.40 -9.80
C ARG A 325 0.19 5.73 -10.75
N LEU A 326 1.02 6.68 -10.35
CA LEU A 326 2.18 7.17 -11.10
C LEU A 326 3.43 6.83 -10.29
N TYR A 327 4.16 5.77 -10.67
CA TYR A 327 5.36 5.34 -9.97
C TYR A 327 6.60 6.01 -10.54
N LYS A 328 7.42 6.61 -9.67
CA LYS A 328 8.55 7.50 -10.02
C LYS A 328 8.11 8.61 -10.97
N PRO A 329 7.13 9.44 -10.57
CA PRO A 329 6.69 10.55 -11.40
C PRO A 329 7.84 11.54 -11.59
N GLN A 330 7.96 12.08 -12.82
CA GLN A 330 8.91 13.13 -13.13
C GLN A 330 8.43 14.48 -12.55
N GLN A 331 9.34 15.45 -12.48
CA GLN A 331 9.12 16.73 -11.81
C GLN A 331 7.91 17.50 -12.37
N GLU A 332 7.61 17.37 -13.64
CA GLU A 332 6.48 18.05 -14.27
C GLU A 332 5.10 17.54 -13.78
N ILE A 333 5.01 16.29 -13.29
CA ILE A 333 3.82 15.78 -12.58
C ILE A 333 3.76 16.40 -11.19
N LEU A 334 4.87 16.39 -10.46
CA LEU A 334 4.96 16.90 -9.09
C LEU A 334 4.66 18.40 -9.01
N ASP A 335 5.09 19.16 -10.02
CA ASP A 335 4.84 20.61 -10.14
C ASP A 335 3.43 20.92 -10.71
N GLY A 336 2.65 19.91 -11.08
CA GLY A 336 1.33 20.08 -11.69
C GLY A 336 1.34 20.68 -13.11
N LYS A 337 2.52 20.73 -13.75
CA LYS A 337 2.68 21.19 -15.15
C LYS A 337 2.10 20.19 -16.14
N TRP A 338 2.28 18.91 -15.86
CA TRP A 338 1.65 17.83 -16.59
C TRP A 338 0.52 17.23 -15.74
N LYS A 339 -0.64 17.02 -16.33
CA LYS A 339 -1.81 16.45 -15.65
C LYS A 339 -2.28 15.21 -16.37
N PHE A 340 -2.50 14.13 -15.60
CA PHE A 340 -3.09 12.92 -16.15
C PHE A 340 -4.50 13.24 -16.68
N PRO A 341 -4.83 12.83 -17.93
CA PRO A 341 -6.13 13.12 -18.54
C PRO A 341 -7.28 12.47 -17.75
N ALA A 342 -8.42 13.12 -17.72
CA ALA A 342 -9.63 12.56 -17.14
C ALA A 342 -10.35 11.64 -18.14
N ALA A 343 -11.10 10.67 -17.63
CA ALA A 343 -12.03 9.90 -18.44
C ALA A 343 -13.24 10.78 -18.83
N GLU A 344 -13.63 10.74 -20.09
CA GLU A 344 -14.79 11.46 -20.63
C GLU A 344 -15.85 10.46 -21.11
N PRO A 345 -17.16 10.83 -21.10
CA PRO A 345 -18.21 9.98 -21.64
C PRO A 345 -17.89 9.59 -23.09
N ALA A 346 -17.90 8.27 -23.37
CA ALA A 346 -17.72 7.79 -24.71
C ALA A 346 -18.92 8.16 -25.60
N LYS A 347 -18.64 8.55 -26.82
CA LYS A 347 -19.68 8.92 -27.82
C LYS A 347 -20.33 7.68 -28.41
#